data_9474f7fc21d50547fcf4937d2e6068e5
#
_entry.id   9474f7fc21d50547fcf4937d2e6068e5
#
_cell.length_a   1.000
_cell.length_b   1.000
_cell.length_c   1.000
_cell.angle_alpha   90.00
_cell.angle_beta   90.00
_cell.angle_gamma   90.00
#
_symmetry.space_group_name_H-M   'P 1'
#
loop_
_entity.id
_entity.type
_entity.pdbx_description
1 polymer ?
#
loop_
_entity_poly.entity_id
_entity_poly.type
_entity_poly.pdbx_seq_one_letter_code
_entity_poly.pdbx_strand_id
1 'polypeptide(L)'
;MALASPAGAFDLAFPVDCTLGAGCYIQQYHDHDPGPEATDYTCGPLSYDGHDGTDIALPTRAAMAAGVAVLAAAPGVVKGLRDGVADAAPFPTGQDCGNGVVIDHGNGWETQYCHLKQGSVQVVTGETVTTGTALGQIGQSGRAEFPHVHFAVRHEGAKIDPFAPEATACGAAGDDLWASDLPHQPG
;
A
#
# COMPACT_ATOMS: atom_id res chain seq x y z
N MET A 1 -38.25 -5.97 -11.38
CA MET A 1 -37.58 -5.34 -10.24
C MET A 1 -36.27 -6.06 -10.02
N ALA A 2 -35.14 -5.49 -10.46
CA ALA A 2 -33.82 -6.03 -10.16
C ALA A 2 -33.53 -5.64 -8.70
N LEU A 3 -33.35 -6.64 -7.84
CA LEU A 3 -32.82 -6.44 -6.49
C LEU A 3 -31.36 -6.00 -6.64
N ALA A 4 -31.06 -4.76 -6.26
CA ALA A 4 -29.67 -4.34 -6.09
C ALA A 4 -29.04 -5.26 -5.04
N SER A 5 -27.97 -5.97 -5.40
CA SER A 5 -27.12 -6.63 -4.41
C SER A 5 -26.66 -5.57 -3.41
N PRO A 6 -26.58 -5.88 -2.10
CA PRO A 6 -25.95 -4.97 -1.16
C PRO A 6 -24.54 -4.67 -1.69
N ALA A 7 -24.13 -3.41 -1.67
CA ALA A 7 -22.76 -3.03 -1.92
C ALA A 7 -21.90 -3.89 -0.98
N GLY A 8 -21.15 -4.83 -1.53
CA GLY A 8 -20.23 -5.65 -0.74
C GLY A 8 -19.25 -4.71 -0.03
N ALA A 9 -18.85 -5.09 1.18
CA ALA A 9 -17.76 -4.41 1.87
C ALA A 9 -16.56 -4.28 0.91
N PHE A 10 -15.83 -3.16 0.99
CA PHE A 10 -14.61 -2.99 0.22
C PHE A 10 -13.50 -3.78 0.92
N ASP A 11 -13.21 -4.96 0.38
CA ASP A 11 -12.22 -5.87 0.96
C ASP A 11 -10.92 -5.82 0.16
N LEU A 12 -9.79 -5.85 0.87
CA LEU A 12 -8.44 -5.81 0.33
C LEU A 12 -7.72 -7.14 0.54
N ALA A 13 -7.18 -7.72 -0.53
CA ALA A 13 -6.18 -8.78 -0.41
C ALA A 13 -4.80 -8.17 -0.10
N PHE A 14 -3.94 -8.95 0.56
CA PHE A 14 -2.57 -8.53 0.82
C PHE A 14 -1.82 -8.24 -0.50
N PRO A 15 -1.22 -7.05 -0.67
CA PRO A 15 -0.80 -6.56 -1.98
C PRO A 15 0.61 -7.01 -2.41
N VAL A 16 1.17 -8.04 -1.81
CA VAL A 16 2.52 -8.54 -2.11
C VAL A 16 2.55 -10.05 -2.16
N ASP A 17 3.24 -10.60 -3.17
CA ASP A 17 3.45 -12.04 -3.32
C ASP A 17 4.59 -12.52 -2.41
N CYS A 18 4.32 -12.57 -1.10
CA CYS A 18 5.25 -13.05 -0.09
C CYS A 18 4.50 -13.63 1.11
N THR A 19 5.20 -14.38 1.95
CA THR A 19 4.69 -14.82 3.25
C THR A 19 5.09 -13.80 4.31
N LEU A 20 4.10 -13.12 4.89
CA LEU A 20 4.32 -12.14 5.96
C LEU A 20 5.03 -12.80 7.16
N GLY A 21 6.09 -12.15 7.65
CA GLY A 21 6.95 -12.65 8.70
C GLY A 21 8.05 -13.64 8.24
N ALA A 22 8.06 -14.05 6.96
CA ALA A 22 9.09 -14.92 6.40
C ALA A 22 9.85 -14.31 5.21
N GLY A 23 9.14 -13.79 4.22
CA GLY A 23 9.73 -13.18 3.02
C GLY A 23 9.57 -11.67 2.98
N CYS A 24 8.67 -11.12 3.75
CA CYS A 24 8.40 -9.70 3.90
C CYS A 24 7.83 -9.44 5.31
N TYR A 25 7.76 -8.17 5.68
CA TYR A 25 7.20 -7.75 6.97
C TYR A 25 6.60 -6.35 6.82
N ILE A 26 5.62 -6.00 7.68
CA ILE A 26 5.13 -4.63 7.77
C ILE A 26 6.10 -3.86 8.64
N GLN A 27 6.72 -2.84 8.08
CA GLN A 27 7.72 -2.03 8.77
C GLN A 27 7.11 -0.78 9.38
N GLN A 28 6.14 -0.16 8.71
CA GLN A 28 5.48 1.04 9.18
C GLN A 28 3.97 0.94 8.86
N TYR A 29 3.16 1.43 9.77
CA TYR A 29 1.72 1.59 9.62
C TYR A 29 1.35 3.06 9.42
N HIS A 30 0.11 3.34 9.09
CA HIS A 30 -0.45 4.69 9.04
C HIS A 30 -0.29 5.39 10.39
N ASP A 31 0.02 6.69 10.37
CA ASP A 31 0.15 7.51 11.57
C ASP A 31 -1.22 7.91 12.11
N HIS A 32 -1.49 7.59 13.37
CA HIS A 32 -2.70 7.92 14.12
C HIS A 32 -2.51 9.06 15.14
N ASP A 33 -1.31 9.65 15.23
CA ASP A 33 -1.10 10.86 16.02
C ASP A 33 -1.37 12.10 15.18
N PRO A 34 -2.26 13.03 15.60
CA PRO A 34 -2.53 14.25 14.85
C PRO A 34 -1.49 15.36 15.08
N GLY A 35 -0.52 15.13 15.97
CA GLY A 35 0.54 16.06 16.37
C GLY A 35 1.88 15.76 15.68
N PRO A 36 3.00 16.19 16.24
CA PRO A 36 4.33 15.97 15.69
C PRO A 36 4.98 14.64 16.15
N GLU A 37 4.29 13.88 16.98
CA GLU A 37 4.68 12.52 17.37
C GLU A 37 4.18 11.53 16.33
N ALA A 38 4.32 10.24 16.53
CA ALA A 38 3.75 9.22 15.66
C ALA A 38 3.34 7.98 16.43
N THR A 39 2.20 7.41 16.10
CA THR A 39 1.75 6.13 16.63
C THR A 39 1.05 5.31 15.54
N ASP A 40 1.25 4.00 15.54
CA ASP A 40 0.42 3.10 14.74
C ASP A 40 -0.99 2.93 15.33
N TYR A 41 -1.87 2.24 14.64
CA TYR A 41 -3.27 2.01 15.06
C TYR A 41 -3.39 1.29 16.40
N THR A 42 -2.36 0.57 16.87
CA THR A 42 -2.33 -0.09 18.18
C THR A 42 -1.74 0.79 19.29
N CYS A 43 -1.41 2.04 19.02
CA CYS A 43 -0.63 2.95 19.85
C CYS A 43 0.83 2.51 20.05
N GLY A 44 1.36 1.73 19.13
CA GLY A 44 2.74 1.30 19.07
C GLY A 44 3.64 2.28 18.29
N PRO A 45 4.95 2.04 18.27
CA PRO A 45 5.93 2.94 17.66
C PRO A 45 6.19 2.70 16.17
N LEU A 46 5.42 1.81 15.50
CA LEU A 46 5.67 1.45 14.11
C LEU A 46 5.00 2.43 13.13
N SER A 47 5.31 3.71 13.29
CA SER A 47 4.94 4.78 12.36
C SER A 47 5.96 5.93 12.43
N TYR A 48 5.80 6.95 11.59
CA TYR A 48 6.51 8.23 11.68
C TYR A 48 5.55 9.37 11.35
N ASP A 49 5.85 10.59 11.82
CA ASP A 49 5.00 11.76 11.68
C ASP A 49 4.53 11.97 10.22
N GLY A 50 3.21 11.93 10.05
CA GLY A 50 2.54 12.08 8.76
C GLY A 50 2.63 10.89 7.81
N HIS A 51 3.03 9.68 8.27
CA HIS A 51 2.99 8.48 7.43
C HIS A 51 1.55 8.09 7.07
N ASP A 52 1.25 7.96 5.79
CA ASP A 52 -0.11 7.91 5.27
C ASP A 52 -0.44 6.61 4.52
N GLY A 53 0.21 5.53 4.89
CA GLY A 53 0.01 4.20 4.30
C GLY A 53 0.60 3.08 5.14
N THR A 54 0.78 1.93 4.51
CA THR A 54 1.42 0.75 5.08
C THR A 54 2.67 0.43 4.28
N ASP A 55 3.84 0.41 4.94
CA ASP A 55 5.10 0.03 4.31
C ASP A 55 5.35 -1.48 4.49
N ILE A 56 5.28 -2.21 3.39
CA ILE A 56 5.55 -3.64 3.34
C ILE A 56 6.96 -3.83 2.78
N ALA A 57 7.89 -4.19 3.65
CA ALA A 57 9.32 -4.21 3.37
C ALA A 57 9.87 -5.60 3.07
N LEU A 58 10.94 -5.62 2.30
CA LEU A 58 11.78 -6.80 2.09
C LEU A 58 12.98 -6.76 3.04
N PRO A 59 13.45 -7.93 3.51
CA PRO A 59 14.55 -7.99 4.48
C PRO A 59 15.89 -7.54 3.90
N THR A 60 16.05 -7.57 2.57
CA THR A 60 17.34 -7.22 1.92
C THR A 60 17.15 -6.71 0.50
N ARG A 61 18.16 -5.96 0.01
CA ARG A 61 18.27 -5.61 -1.41
C ARG A 61 18.48 -6.83 -2.32
N ALA A 62 19.00 -7.93 -1.79
CA ALA A 62 19.11 -9.17 -2.55
C ALA A 62 17.72 -9.78 -2.81
N ALA A 63 16.79 -9.72 -1.84
CA ALA A 63 15.40 -10.10 -2.05
C ALA A 63 14.72 -9.21 -3.10
N MET A 64 14.94 -7.88 -3.06
CA MET A 64 14.47 -6.96 -4.10
C MET A 64 15.04 -7.31 -5.49
N ALA A 65 16.32 -7.64 -5.57
CA ALA A 65 16.97 -8.01 -6.84
C ALA A 65 16.39 -9.33 -7.41
N ALA A 66 16.05 -10.29 -6.55
CA ALA A 66 15.39 -11.54 -6.93
C ALA A 66 13.98 -11.32 -7.49
N GLY A 67 13.33 -10.22 -7.11
CA GLY A 67 12.01 -9.83 -7.56
C GLY A 67 10.90 -10.39 -6.68
N VAL A 68 10.10 -9.49 -6.10
CA VAL A 68 8.88 -9.82 -5.34
C VAL A 68 7.73 -9.01 -5.94
N ALA A 69 6.69 -9.69 -6.39
CA ALA A 69 5.59 -9.04 -7.08
C ALA A 69 4.73 -8.19 -6.13
N VAL A 70 4.34 -7.01 -6.62
CA VAL A 70 3.28 -6.18 -6.05
C VAL A 70 2.00 -6.46 -6.82
N LEU A 71 0.91 -6.72 -6.08
CA LEU A 71 -0.35 -7.22 -6.60
C LEU A 71 -1.48 -6.21 -6.37
N ALA A 72 -2.45 -6.16 -7.25
CA ALA A 72 -3.68 -5.40 -7.05
C ALA A 72 -4.43 -5.96 -5.83
N ALA A 73 -4.66 -5.14 -4.80
CA ALA A 73 -5.35 -5.54 -3.58
C ALA A 73 -6.85 -5.78 -3.78
N ALA A 74 -7.46 -5.12 -4.76
CA ALA A 74 -8.87 -5.26 -5.13
C ALA A 74 -9.05 -5.06 -6.64
N PRO A 75 -10.20 -5.49 -7.23
CA PRO A 75 -10.49 -5.26 -8.63
C PRO A 75 -10.76 -3.78 -8.89
N GLY A 76 -10.38 -3.29 -10.10
CA GLY A 76 -10.59 -1.89 -10.46
C GLY A 76 -10.02 -1.54 -11.82
N VAL A 77 -9.83 -0.24 -12.05
CA VAL A 77 -9.24 0.30 -13.28
C VAL A 77 -7.98 1.08 -12.93
N VAL A 78 -6.89 0.84 -13.63
CA VAL A 78 -5.65 1.60 -13.46
C VAL A 78 -5.90 3.06 -13.82
N LYS A 79 -5.94 3.93 -12.82
CA LYS A 79 -6.18 5.38 -12.96
C LYS A 79 -4.95 6.11 -13.50
N GLY A 80 -3.77 5.67 -13.10
CA GLY A 80 -2.52 6.25 -13.52
C GLY A 80 -1.32 5.46 -13.01
N LEU A 81 -0.17 5.69 -13.62
CA LEU A 81 1.08 5.04 -13.24
C LEU A 81 2.28 5.92 -13.56
N ARG A 82 3.41 5.61 -12.97
CA ARG A 82 4.74 6.11 -13.32
C ARG A 82 5.73 4.95 -13.28
N ASP A 83 6.64 4.93 -14.24
CA ASP A 83 7.80 4.04 -14.27
C ASP A 83 9.03 4.81 -14.77
N GLY A 84 10.23 4.25 -14.59
CA GLY A 84 11.49 4.82 -15.07
C GLY A 84 12.31 5.59 -14.03
N VAL A 85 11.78 5.84 -12.82
CA VAL A 85 12.55 6.42 -11.71
C VAL A 85 13.52 5.37 -11.17
N ALA A 86 14.80 5.73 -10.99
CA ALA A 86 15.84 4.81 -10.52
C ALA A 86 15.61 4.36 -9.06
N ASP A 87 16.02 3.14 -8.75
CA ASP A 87 15.95 2.52 -7.41
C ASP A 87 17.08 2.95 -6.45
N ALA A 88 17.63 4.14 -6.63
CA ALA A 88 18.71 4.65 -5.81
C ALA A 88 18.68 6.18 -5.74
N ALA A 89 19.21 6.70 -4.63
CA ALA A 89 19.46 8.14 -4.48
C ALA A 89 20.36 8.70 -5.63
N PRO A 90 20.20 9.99 -5.99
CA PRO A 90 19.40 10.99 -5.28
C PRO A 90 17.90 10.85 -5.60
N PHE A 91 17.08 11.12 -4.59
CA PHE A 91 15.61 11.11 -4.74
C PHE A 91 15.17 12.32 -5.56
N PRO A 92 14.40 12.14 -6.65
CA PRO A 92 13.92 13.25 -7.45
C PRO A 92 12.91 14.11 -6.68
N THR A 93 13.11 15.41 -6.64
CA THR A 93 12.17 16.35 -6.02
C THR A 93 10.78 16.24 -6.66
N GLY A 94 9.73 16.13 -5.85
CA GLY A 94 8.34 16.02 -6.32
C GLY A 94 8.00 14.65 -6.92
N GLN A 95 8.84 13.64 -6.70
CA GLN A 95 8.61 12.26 -7.10
C GLN A 95 8.74 11.30 -5.91
N ASP A 96 8.22 11.69 -4.75
CA ASP A 96 8.38 10.93 -3.51
C ASP A 96 7.87 9.49 -3.64
N CYS A 97 6.76 9.25 -4.33
CA CYS A 97 6.26 7.91 -4.65
C CYS A 97 7.19 7.10 -5.56
N GLY A 98 8.10 7.74 -6.31
CA GLY A 98 8.91 7.04 -7.31
C GLY A 98 8.05 6.44 -8.43
N ASN A 99 8.33 5.18 -8.77
CA ASN A 99 7.48 4.40 -9.66
C ASN A 99 6.27 3.89 -8.88
N GLY A 100 5.11 3.89 -9.51
CA GLY A 100 3.90 3.48 -8.81
C GLY A 100 2.70 3.34 -9.71
N VAL A 101 1.64 2.78 -9.13
CA VAL A 101 0.35 2.56 -9.77
C VAL A 101 -0.75 3.06 -8.85
N VAL A 102 -1.78 3.67 -9.40
CA VAL A 102 -3.03 4.02 -8.72
C VAL A 102 -4.17 3.28 -9.39
N ILE A 103 -5.01 2.60 -8.59
CA ILE A 103 -6.19 1.89 -9.05
C ILE A 103 -7.43 2.57 -8.48
N ASP A 104 -8.40 2.85 -9.36
CA ASP A 104 -9.76 3.27 -9.00
C ASP A 104 -10.66 2.04 -8.90
N HIS A 105 -11.24 1.80 -7.74
CA HIS A 105 -12.12 0.67 -7.45
C HIS A 105 -13.61 1.03 -7.56
N GLY A 106 -13.91 2.30 -7.91
CA GLY A 106 -15.26 2.85 -7.89
C GLY A 106 -15.71 3.26 -6.48
N ASN A 107 -16.89 3.90 -6.40
CA ASN A 107 -17.50 4.37 -5.15
C ASN A 107 -16.55 5.22 -4.26
N GLY A 108 -15.60 5.94 -4.87
CA GLY A 108 -14.63 6.79 -4.17
C GLY A 108 -13.41 6.07 -3.59
N TRP A 109 -13.31 4.74 -3.74
CA TRP A 109 -12.17 3.96 -3.27
C TRP A 109 -11.03 3.96 -4.27
N GLU A 110 -9.82 4.19 -3.78
CA GLU A 110 -8.57 4.09 -4.55
C GLU A 110 -7.49 3.41 -3.72
N THR A 111 -6.61 2.67 -4.40
CA THR A 111 -5.35 2.19 -3.83
C THR A 111 -4.16 2.72 -4.61
N GLN A 112 -3.07 3.02 -3.92
CA GLN A 112 -1.82 3.46 -4.50
C GLN A 112 -0.67 2.60 -4.01
N TYR A 113 0.20 2.26 -4.93
CA TYR A 113 1.38 1.41 -4.73
C TYR A 113 2.60 2.20 -5.17
N CYS A 114 3.47 2.58 -4.24
CA CYS A 114 4.66 3.40 -4.49
C CYS A 114 5.95 2.61 -4.35
N HIS A 115 7.06 3.22 -4.76
CA HIS A 115 8.42 2.70 -4.67
C HIS A 115 8.67 1.43 -5.48
N LEU A 116 7.88 1.20 -6.55
CA LEU A 116 8.06 0.07 -7.44
C LEU A 116 9.44 0.11 -8.11
N LYS A 117 9.98 -1.06 -8.41
CA LYS A 117 11.28 -1.23 -9.08
C LYS A 117 11.26 -0.62 -10.48
N GLN A 118 12.33 0.07 -10.84
CA GLN A 118 12.47 0.69 -12.15
C GLN A 118 12.28 -0.34 -13.28
N GLY A 119 11.41 -0.03 -14.22
CA GLY A 119 11.12 -0.86 -15.39
C GLY A 119 10.29 -2.11 -15.09
N SER A 120 9.66 -2.18 -13.89
CA SER A 120 8.90 -3.37 -13.48
C SER A 120 7.39 -3.23 -13.62
N VAL A 121 6.87 -2.05 -13.91
CA VAL A 121 5.41 -1.86 -14.04
C VAL A 121 4.88 -2.65 -15.23
N GLN A 122 3.81 -3.45 -15.01
CA GLN A 122 3.29 -4.42 -15.96
C GLN A 122 1.91 -4.06 -16.52
N VAL A 123 1.30 -3.00 -16.02
CA VAL A 123 -0.05 -2.55 -16.40
C VAL A 123 0.01 -1.21 -17.12
N VAL A 124 -1.10 -0.84 -17.77
CA VAL A 124 -1.25 0.44 -18.47
C VAL A 124 -2.46 1.23 -17.94
N THR A 125 -2.42 2.54 -18.04
CA THR A 125 -3.56 3.40 -17.67
C THR A 125 -4.82 3.02 -18.45
N GLY A 126 -5.94 2.86 -17.74
CA GLY A 126 -7.22 2.41 -18.28
C GLY A 126 -7.41 0.90 -18.31
N GLU A 127 -6.40 0.12 -17.93
CA GLU A 127 -6.52 -1.34 -17.84
C GLU A 127 -7.41 -1.74 -16.67
N THR A 128 -8.31 -2.69 -16.92
CA THR A 128 -9.11 -3.33 -15.85
C THR A 128 -8.30 -4.45 -15.22
N VAL A 129 -8.15 -4.41 -13.91
CA VAL A 129 -7.43 -5.42 -13.13
C VAL A 129 -8.36 -6.14 -12.17
N THR A 130 -8.00 -7.36 -11.83
CA THR A 130 -8.65 -8.15 -10.76
C THR A 130 -7.73 -8.25 -9.56
N THR A 131 -8.26 -8.60 -8.41
CA THR A 131 -7.45 -8.92 -7.20
C THR A 131 -6.36 -9.92 -7.57
N GLY A 132 -5.12 -9.64 -7.16
CA GLY A 132 -3.96 -10.48 -7.44
C GLY A 132 -3.28 -10.24 -8.79
N THR A 133 -3.81 -9.33 -9.64
CA THR A 133 -3.10 -8.94 -10.88
C THR A 133 -1.75 -8.32 -10.53
N ALA A 134 -0.67 -8.80 -11.15
CA ALA A 134 0.67 -8.26 -10.94
C ALA A 134 0.78 -6.84 -11.50
N LEU A 135 1.15 -5.89 -10.67
CA LEU A 135 1.30 -4.47 -11.01
C LEU A 135 2.75 -4.12 -11.34
N GLY A 136 3.70 -4.77 -10.68
CA GLY A 136 5.13 -4.55 -10.79
C GLY A 136 5.87 -5.35 -9.73
N GLN A 137 7.06 -4.89 -9.33
CA GLN A 137 7.87 -5.51 -8.28
C GLN A 137 8.22 -4.49 -7.20
N ILE A 138 8.43 -4.94 -5.96
CA ILE A 138 8.98 -4.09 -4.89
C ILE A 138 10.34 -3.55 -5.33
N GLY A 139 10.52 -2.25 -5.21
CA GLY A 139 11.74 -1.52 -5.53
C GLY A 139 12.19 -0.63 -4.38
N GLN A 140 12.93 0.41 -4.77
CA GLN A 140 13.42 1.44 -3.86
C GLN A 140 13.45 2.80 -4.58
N SER A 141 12.54 3.02 -5.53
CA SER A 141 12.45 4.27 -6.30
C SER A 141 11.76 5.37 -5.51
N GLY A 142 12.05 6.62 -5.82
CA GLY A 142 11.50 7.77 -5.10
C GLY A 142 12.14 7.97 -3.73
N ARG A 143 11.39 8.48 -2.77
CA ARG A 143 11.87 8.74 -1.40
C ARG A 143 11.77 7.47 -0.55
N ALA A 144 12.62 6.50 -0.81
CA ALA A 144 12.67 5.22 -0.12
C ALA A 144 14.10 4.90 0.35
N GLU A 145 14.29 4.64 1.64
CA GLU A 145 15.60 4.33 2.24
C GLU A 145 15.92 2.83 2.20
N PHE A 146 14.91 1.99 2.07
CA PHE A 146 15.00 0.52 2.03
C PHE A 146 13.99 -0.05 1.02
N PRO A 147 14.16 -1.30 0.56
CA PRO A 147 13.22 -1.93 -0.37
C PRO A 147 11.86 -2.19 0.28
N HIS A 148 10.83 -1.52 -0.20
CA HIS A 148 9.44 -1.72 0.25
C HIS A 148 8.45 -1.27 -0.81
N VAL A 149 7.20 -1.65 -0.67
CA VAL A 149 6.06 -0.99 -1.29
C VAL A 149 5.35 -0.16 -0.22
N HIS A 150 5.16 1.13 -0.48
CA HIS A 150 4.26 1.97 0.30
C HIS A 150 2.86 1.81 -0.29
N PHE A 151 1.98 1.20 0.47
CA PHE A 151 0.59 0.92 0.10
C PHE A 151 -0.35 1.90 0.80
N ALA A 152 -1.02 2.76 0.04
CA ALA A 152 -1.97 3.72 0.56
C ALA A 152 -3.38 3.44 0.04
N VAL A 153 -4.37 3.57 0.92
CA VAL A 153 -5.80 3.47 0.62
C VAL A 153 -6.43 4.86 0.74
N ARG A 154 -7.35 5.18 -0.16
CA ARG A 154 -8.15 6.42 -0.10
C ARG A 154 -9.62 6.11 -0.27
N HIS A 155 -10.44 6.84 0.46
CA HIS A 155 -11.88 6.86 0.25
C HIS A 155 -12.34 8.32 0.15
N GLU A 156 -12.99 8.68 -0.96
CA GLU A 156 -13.41 10.04 -1.27
C GLU A 156 -12.28 11.08 -1.14
N GLY A 157 -11.05 10.67 -1.47
CA GLY A 157 -9.86 11.48 -1.41
C GLY A 157 -9.18 11.56 -0.03
N ALA A 158 -9.84 11.11 1.04
CA ALA A 158 -9.23 10.99 2.35
C ALA A 158 -8.35 9.72 2.42
N LYS A 159 -7.19 9.82 3.08
CA LYS A 159 -6.33 8.67 3.36
C LYS A 159 -6.92 7.85 4.49
N ILE A 160 -6.93 6.53 4.32
CA ILE A 160 -7.57 5.58 5.23
C ILE A 160 -6.53 4.54 5.64
N ASP A 161 -6.45 4.27 6.94
CA ASP A 161 -5.69 3.12 7.43
C ASP A 161 -6.49 1.83 7.16
N PRO A 162 -6.00 0.88 6.35
CA PRO A 162 -6.71 -0.37 6.12
C PRO A 162 -6.86 -1.25 7.36
N PHE A 163 -6.05 -1.04 8.40
CA PHE A 163 -6.16 -1.77 9.68
C PHE A 163 -7.16 -1.15 10.66
N ALA A 164 -7.51 0.12 10.47
CA ALA A 164 -8.43 0.84 11.35
C ALA A 164 -9.15 1.97 10.59
N PRO A 165 -9.99 1.64 9.58
CA PRO A 165 -10.52 2.61 8.62
C PRO A 165 -11.42 3.69 9.22
N GLU A 166 -12.08 3.41 10.34
CA GLU A 166 -12.97 4.33 11.05
C GLU A 166 -12.29 5.02 12.24
N ALA A 167 -11.02 4.71 12.50
CA ALA A 167 -10.32 5.23 13.68
C ALA A 167 -9.93 6.70 13.49
N THR A 168 -10.23 7.51 14.50
CA THR A 168 -9.78 8.91 14.61
C THR A 168 -8.59 9.09 15.56
N ALA A 169 -8.18 8.01 16.23
CA ALA A 169 -7.02 7.93 17.10
C ALA A 169 -6.60 6.46 17.25
N CYS A 170 -5.37 6.23 17.69
CA CYS A 170 -4.89 4.86 17.94
C CYS A 170 -5.70 4.13 19.03
N GLY A 171 -5.65 2.81 19.03
CA GLY A 171 -6.32 1.95 20.03
C GLY A 171 -7.83 1.84 19.85
N ALA A 172 -8.41 2.41 18.78
CA ALA A 172 -9.82 2.24 18.49
C ALA A 172 -10.09 0.81 18.02
N ALA A 173 -11.14 0.19 18.55
CA ALA A 173 -11.63 -1.10 18.05
C ALA A 173 -12.49 -0.87 16.81
N GLY A 174 -12.33 -1.71 15.81
CA GLY A 174 -13.12 -1.66 14.58
C GLY A 174 -12.78 -2.83 13.67
N ASP A 175 -13.58 -3.01 12.61
CA ASP A 175 -13.28 -3.95 11.55
C ASP A 175 -12.20 -3.34 10.65
N ASP A 176 -11.28 -4.15 10.16
CA ASP A 176 -10.31 -3.76 9.15
C ASP A 176 -10.87 -3.97 7.72
N LEU A 177 -10.10 -3.55 6.70
CA LEU A 177 -10.48 -3.74 5.28
C LEU A 177 -9.88 -5.00 4.67
N TRP A 178 -9.17 -5.82 5.44
CA TRP A 178 -8.47 -6.98 4.90
C TRP A 178 -9.40 -8.18 4.71
N ALA A 179 -9.39 -8.79 3.55
CA ALA A 179 -10.16 -10.00 3.24
C ALA A 179 -9.72 -11.24 4.04
N SER A 180 -8.56 -11.18 4.68
CA SER A 180 -8.04 -12.19 5.58
C SER A 180 -7.35 -11.53 6.76
N ASP A 181 -7.39 -12.16 7.94
CA ASP A 181 -6.72 -11.68 9.14
C ASP A 181 -5.22 -11.44 8.89
N LEU A 182 -4.78 -10.20 9.06
CA LEU A 182 -3.39 -9.78 9.01
C LEU A 182 -2.96 -9.37 10.42
N PRO A 183 -2.25 -10.25 11.15
CA PRO A 183 -1.85 -9.93 12.51
C PRO A 183 -0.88 -8.74 12.53
N HIS A 184 -1.02 -7.87 13.52
CA HIS A 184 -0.06 -6.80 13.78
C HIS A 184 1.35 -7.38 13.93
N GLN A 185 2.31 -6.82 13.24
CA GLN A 185 3.72 -7.20 13.33
C GLN A 185 4.39 -6.32 14.39
N PRO A 186 4.71 -6.85 15.57
CA PRO A 186 5.45 -6.08 16.56
C PRO A 186 6.86 -5.81 16.05
N GLY A 187 7.35 -4.59 16.27
CA GLY A 187 8.71 -4.16 15.92
C GLY A 187 9.80 -4.82 16.79
#